data_90aa400032744d547caef8da39fd147f
#
_entry.id   90aa400032744d547caef8da39fd147f
#
_cell.length_a   1.000
_cell.length_b   1.000
_cell.length_c   1.000
_cell.angle_alpha   90.00
_cell.angle_beta   90.00
_cell.angle_gamma   90.00
#
_symmetry.space_group_name_H-M   'P 1'
#
loop_
_entity.id
_entity.type
_entity.pdbx_description
1 polymer ?
#
loop_
_entity_poly.entity_id
_entity_poly.type
_entity_poly.pdbx_seq_one_letter_code
_entity_poly.pdbx_strand_id
1 'polypeptide(L)'
;GTLPASRSMIRALLTFWKFTRPHTIIGSALSVTALYVLVLAQPGGVPAHAQVWLPSLLAALACNVFITGLNQWSDVEVDRINKPWLPIPAGLLSRSVALTIVLMSLMVALLVAAWVSTFLFGLIALISVLGWAYSMPPIRFKRHHFGAALAITVVRGLLVNLGFYAHYMQQLHGHLTLDPIIGPLTGFVALFSIGIAWFKDIPDTKGDAEYHFGTLAVRMGRGSALVLGAVVVVLAYLAIIIPALVGLLPYPAWYTLSFGLPLIAFVTMAARLEV
;
A
#
# COMPACT_ATOMS: atom_id res chain seq x y z
N GLY A 1 24.51 -33.33 -2.74
CA GLY A 1 23.27 -33.97 -3.17
C GLY A 1 22.29 -32.93 -3.64
N THR A 2 21.83 -33.06 -4.89
CA THR A 2 20.77 -32.21 -5.45
C THR A 2 19.48 -32.47 -4.68
N LEU A 3 18.84 -31.40 -4.19
CA LEU A 3 17.53 -31.51 -3.52
C LEU A 3 16.50 -32.08 -4.53
N PRO A 4 15.53 -32.89 -4.08
CA PRO A 4 14.46 -33.36 -4.94
C PRO A 4 13.68 -32.20 -5.55
N ALA A 5 13.27 -32.33 -6.82
CA ALA A 5 12.63 -31.27 -7.61
C ALA A 5 11.43 -30.59 -6.89
N SER A 6 10.65 -31.34 -6.12
CA SER A 6 9.54 -30.82 -5.31
C SER A 6 10.02 -29.87 -4.22
N ARG A 7 11.13 -30.15 -3.55
CA ARG A 7 11.70 -29.24 -2.53
C ARG A 7 12.30 -27.98 -3.13
N SER A 8 12.84 -28.05 -4.34
CA SER A 8 13.36 -26.87 -5.04
C SER A 8 12.22 -25.93 -5.48
N MET A 9 11.11 -26.49 -5.97
CA MET A 9 9.92 -25.72 -6.36
C MET A 9 9.26 -25.03 -5.17
N ILE A 10 9.07 -25.72 -4.05
CA ILE A 10 8.52 -25.12 -2.81
C ILE A 10 9.42 -23.97 -2.33
N ARG A 11 10.73 -24.14 -2.37
CA ARG A 11 11.68 -23.08 -2.02
C ARG A 11 11.56 -21.87 -2.92
N ALA A 12 11.44 -22.05 -4.22
CA ALA A 12 11.24 -20.97 -5.19
C ALA A 12 9.93 -20.19 -4.92
N LEU A 13 8.82 -20.91 -4.67
CA LEU A 13 7.53 -20.31 -4.35
C LEU A 13 7.58 -19.51 -3.04
N LEU A 14 8.22 -20.04 -2.00
CA LEU A 14 8.39 -19.34 -0.72
C LEU A 14 9.29 -18.10 -0.87
N THR A 15 10.34 -18.19 -1.70
CA THR A 15 11.21 -17.04 -1.99
C THR A 15 10.46 -15.96 -2.75
N PHE A 16 9.68 -16.33 -3.77
CA PHE A 16 8.80 -15.42 -4.49
C PHE A 16 7.79 -14.77 -3.55
N TRP A 17 7.10 -15.55 -2.71
CA TRP A 17 6.15 -15.04 -1.71
C TRP A 17 6.79 -14.02 -0.77
N LYS A 18 7.99 -14.30 -0.24
CA LYS A 18 8.75 -13.33 0.57
C LYS A 18 9.12 -12.08 -0.21
N PHE A 19 9.50 -12.23 -1.49
CA PHE A 19 9.84 -11.10 -2.34
C PHE A 19 8.64 -10.18 -2.62
N THR A 20 7.44 -10.71 -2.76
CA THR A 20 6.22 -9.90 -2.96
C THR A 20 5.80 -9.10 -1.71
N ARG A 21 6.45 -9.30 -0.56
CA ARG A 21 6.05 -8.71 0.73
C ARG A 21 4.59 -9.00 1.07
N PRO A 22 4.26 -10.18 1.59
CA PRO A 22 2.89 -10.69 1.77
C PRO A 22 1.90 -9.70 2.41
N HIS A 23 2.35 -8.93 3.40
CA HIS A 23 1.52 -7.92 4.07
C HIS A 23 1.05 -6.80 3.12
N THR A 24 1.86 -6.44 2.09
CA THR A 24 1.45 -5.44 1.10
C THR A 24 0.47 -6.02 0.09
N ILE A 25 0.66 -7.27 -0.30
CA ILE A 25 -0.26 -8.03 -1.17
C ILE A 25 -1.63 -8.15 -0.51
N ILE A 26 -1.67 -8.63 0.75
CA ILE A 26 -2.91 -8.76 1.52
C ILE A 26 -3.60 -7.41 1.67
N GLY A 27 -2.84 -6.36 2.04
CA GLY A 27 -3.39 -5.02 2.18
C GLY A 27 -3.99 -4.47 0.88
N SER A 28 -3.32 -4.66 -0.25
CA SER A 28 -3.84 -4.24 -1.56
C SER A 28 -5.07 -5.05 -1.99
N ALA A 29 -5.06 -6.37 -1.75
CA ALA A 29 -6.21 -7.23 -2.05
C ALA A 29 -7.44 -6.83 -1.24
N LEU A 30 -7.27 -6.59 0.07
CA LEU A 30 -8.35 -6.13 0.94
C LEU A 30 -8.89 -4.76 0.51
N SER A 31 -8.01 -3.79 0.23
CA SER A 31 -8.42 -2.44 -0.18
C SER A 31 -9.22 -2.46 -1.48
N VAL A 32 -8.69 -3.11 -2.52
CA VAL A 32 -9.35 -3.16 -3.84
C VAL A 32 -10.67 -3.93 -3.78
N THR A 33 -10.72 -5.02 -3.00
CA THR A 33 -11.95 -5.80 -2.81
C THR A 33 -12.98 -5.05 -1.96
N ALA A 34 -12.57 -4.35 -0.91
CA ALA A 34 -13.47 -3.55 -0.09
C ALA A 34 -14.13 -2.43 -0.90
N LEU A 35 -13.39 -1.75 -1.78
CA LEU A 35 -13.94 -0.73 -2.69
C LEU A 35 -14.93 -1.34 -3.68
N TYR A 36 -14.66 -2.53 -4.20
CA TYR A 36 -15.60 -3.26 -5.04
C TYR A 36 -16.90 -3.57 -4.30
N VAL A 37 -16.81 -4.10 -3.06
CA VAL A 37 -17.98 -4.40 -2.22
C VAL A 37 -18.76 -3.13 -1.87
N LEU A 38 -18.06 -2.02 -1.58
CA LEU A 38 -18.69 -0.73 -1.33
C LEU A 38 -19.50 -0.25 -2.54
N VAL A 39 -18.98 -0.43 -3.76
CA VAL A 39 -19.70 -0.07 -4.98
C VAL A 39 -20.87 -1.00 -5.24
N LEU A 40 -20.77 -2.31 -4.96
CA LEU A 40 -21.92 -3.23 -5.05
C LEU A 40 -23.06 -2.87 -4.09
N ALA A 41 -22.73 -2.29 -2.95
CA ALA A 41 -23.71 -1.87 -1.93
C ALA A 41 -24.43 -0.56 -2.29
N GLN A 42 -24.05 0.12 -3.38
CA GLN A 42 -24.71 1.36 -3.80
C GLN A 42 -26.16 1.12 -4.25
N PRO A 43 -27.04 2.14 -4.10
CA PRO A 43 -28.40 2.05 -4.63
C PRO A 43 -28.42 1.75 -6.13
N GLY A 44 -29.34 0.88 -6.54
CA GLY A 44 -29.43 0.44 -7.95
C GLY A 44 -29.19 -1.06 -8.12
N GLY A 45 -28.62 -1.74 -7.10
CA GLY A 45 -28.65 -3.20 -7.01
C GLY A 45 -28.00 -3.93 -8.18
N VAL A 46 -26.75 -3.61 -8.51
CA VAL A 46 -26.02 -4.32 -9.58
C VAL A 46 -25.54 -5.69 -9.10
N PRO A 47 -25.61 -6.73 -9.92
CA PRO A 47 -25.08 -8.04 -9.58
C PRO A 47 -23.55 -8.00 -9.48
N ALA A 48 -22.98 -8.93 -8.72
CA ALA A 48 -21.54 -9.08 -8.65
C ALA A 48 -20.97 -9.55 -10.00
N HIS A 49 -19.99 -8.84 -10.52
CA HIS A 49 -19.31 -9.12 -11.78
C HIS A 49 -17.86 -9.55 -11.54
N ALA A 50 -17.62 -10.86 -11.40
CA ALA A 50 -16.28 -11.40 -11.24
C ALA A 50 -15.34 -11.02 -12.40
N GLN A 51 -15.90 -10.81 -13.60
CA GLN A 51 -15.17 -10.37 -14.80
C GLN A 51 -14.61 -8.94 -14.69
N VAL A 52 -15.15 -8.11 -13.80
CA VAL A 52 -14.62 -6.78 -13.49
C VAL A 52 -13.67 -6.87 -12.30
N TRP A 53 -14.10 -7.53 -11.22
CA TRP A 53 -13.33 -7.59 -9.98
C TRP A 53 -12.01 -8.36 -10.11
N LEU A 54 -12.02 -9.59 -10.63
CA LEU A 54 -10.82 -10.44 -10.68
C LEU A 54 -9.68 -9.85 -11.52
N PRO A 55 -9.91 -9.36 -12.76
CA PRO A 55 -8.84 -8.74 -13.51
C PRO A 55 -8.35 -7.42 -12.89
N SER A 56 -9.25 -6.59 -12.33
CA SER A 56 -8.86 -5.37 -11.65
C SER A 56 -7.99 -5.68 -10.42
N LEU A 57 -8.34 -6.70 -9.65
CA LEU A 57 -7.54 -7.20 -8.54
C LEU A 57 -6.18 -7.70 -9.03
N LEU A 58 -6.13 -8.50 -10.10
CA LEU A 58 -4.88 -9.00 -10.68
C LEU A 58 -3.97 -7.85 -11.13
N ALA A 59 -4.51 -6.85 -11.81
CA ALA A 59 -3.76 -5.67 -12.22
C ALA A 59 -3.18 -4.91 -11.02
N ALA A 60 -3.97 -4.72 -9.96
CA ALA A 60 -3.54 -4.08 -8.73
C ALA A 60 -2.44 -4.85 -8.00
N LEU A 61 -2.57 -6.18 -7.89
CA LEU A 61 -1.58 -7.03 -7.23
C LEU A 61 -0.28 -7.12 -8.03
N ALA A 62 -0.36 -7.23 -9.35
CA ALA A 62 0.81 -7.20 -10.22
C ALA A 62 1.54 -5.85 -10.14
N CYS A 63 0.81 -4.73 -10.11
CA CYS A 63 1.37 -3.40 -9.87
C CYS A 63 2.04 -3.29 -8.48
N ASN A 64 1.44 -3.88 -7.44
CA ASN A 64 2.03 -3.95 -6.11
C ASN A 64 3.36 -4.71 -6.12
N VAL A 65 3.42 -5.86 -6.79
CA VAL A 65 4.68 -6.64 -6.94
C VAL A 65 5.74 -5.83 -7.69
N PHE A 66 5.36 -5.12 -8.75
CA PHE A 66 6.26 -4.20 -9.46
C PHE A 66 6.85 -3.15 -8.51
N ILE A 67 6.02 -2.41 -7.77
CA ILE A 67 6.46 -1.33 -6.89
C ILE A 67 7.34 -1.86 -5.75
N THR A 68 6.90 -2.89 -5.05
CA THR A 68 7.62 -3.45 -3.90
C THR A 68 8.89 -4.17 -4.32
N GLY A 69 8.86 -4.86 -5.45
CA GLY A 69 10.02 -5.53 -6.03
C GLY A 69 11.06 -4.54 -6.53
N LEU A 70 10.65 -3.47 -7.23
CA LEU A 70 11.54 -2.40 -7.68
C LEU A 70 12.21 -1.70 -6.50
N ASN A 71 11.47 -1.47 -5.42
CA ASN A 71 12.00 -0.91 -4.19
C ASN A 71 13.11 -1.80 -3.60
N GLN A 72 12.87 -3.11 -3.45
CA GLN A 72 13.88 -4.05 -2.97
C GLN A 72 15.08 -4.16 -3.92
N TRP A 73 14.84 -4.14 -5.24
CA TRP A 73 15.91 -4.20 -6.24
C TRP A 73 16.82 -2.97 -6.18
N SER A 74 16.24 -1.79 -5.92
CA SER A 74 16.99 -0.52 -5.85
C SER A 74 17.72 -0.32 -4.51
N ASP A 75 17.28 -0.99 -3.44
CA ASP A 75 17.76 -0.79 -2.07
C ASP A 75 18.63 -1.92 -1.52
N VAL A 76 19.13 -2.82 -2.37
CA VAL A 76 19.87 -4.00 -1.93
C VAL A 76 20.97 -3.67 -0.92
N GLU A 77 21.74 -2.60 -1.14
CA GLU A 77 22.84 -2.22 -0.26
C GLU A 77 22.33 -1.70 1.09
N VAL A 78 21.30 -0.86 1.09
CA VAL A 78 20.64 -0.37 2.31
C VAL A 78 19.97 -1.53 3.07
N ASP A 79 19.30 -2.41 2.33
CA ASP A 79 18.61 -3.56 2.92
C ASP A 79 19.56 -4.61 3.48
N ARG A 80 20.82 -4.69 3.03
CA ARG A 80 21.85 -5.52 3.68
C ARG A 80 22.08 -5.12 5.15
N ILE A 81 21.89 -3.86 5.47
CA ILE A 81 22.04 -3.34 6.83
C ILE A 81 20.71 -3.44 7.59
N ASN A 82 19.64 -2.94 6.98
CA ASN A 82 18.34 -2.80 7.65
C ASN A 82 17.53 -4.10 7.66
N LYS A 83 17.58 -4.88 6.56
CA LYS A 83 16.72 -6.06 6.31
C LYS A 83 17.49 -7.20 5.63
N PRO A 84 18.57 -7.73 6.25
CA PRO A 84 19.42 -8.75 5.64
C PRO A 84 18.69 -10.06 5.31
N TRP A 85 17.49 -10.24 5.87
CA TRP A 85 16.63 -11.42 5.63
C TRP A 85 15.78 -11.36 4.36
N LEU A 86 15.75 -10.19 3.66
CA LEU A 86 15.03 -10.07 2.39
C LEU A 86 15.70 -10.93 1.30
N PRO A 87 14.92 -11.44 0.33
CA PRO A 87 15.41 -12.42 -0.63
C PRO A 87 16.67 -12.02 -1.41
N ILE A 88 16.81 -10.75 -1.83
CA ILE A 88 17.98 -10.33 -2.58
C ILE A 88 19.20 -10.14 -1.67
N PRO A 89 19.15 -9.39 -0.54
CA PRO A 89 20.26 -9.28 0.41
C PRO A 89 20.72 -10.63 0.96
N ALA A 90 19.77 -11.55 1.22
CA ALA A 90 20.06 -12.90 1.72
C ALA A 90 20.65 -13.86 0.66
N GLY A 91 20.79 -13.42 -0.60
CA GLY A 91 21.29 -14.27 -1.69
C GLY A 91 20.32 -15.37 -2.14
N LEU A 92 19.06 -15.33 -1.69
CA LEU A 92 18.02 -16.30 -2.09
C LEU A 92 17.44 -16.01 -3.47
N LEU A 93 17.59 -14.78 -3.96
CA LEU A 93 17.12 -14.32 -5.26
C LEU A 93 18.19 -13.44 -5.91
N SER A 94 18.62 -13.79 -7.13
CA SER A 94 19.58 -12.95 -7.85
C SER A 94 18.95 -11.64 -8.32
N ARG A 95 19.76 -10.57 -8.44
CA ARG A 95 19.28 -9.25 -8.92
C ARG A 95 18.65 -9.34 -10.32
N SER A 96 19.20 -10.18 -11.20
CA SER A 96 18.67 -10.36 -12.56
C SER A 96 17.28 -11.00 -12.54
N VAL A 97 17.10 -12.08 -11.76
CA VAL A 97 15.79 -12.74 -11.63
C VAL A 97 14.78 -11.80 -10.96
N ALA A 98 15.20 -11.06 -9.93
CA ALA A 98 14.34 -10.05 -9.29
C ALA A 98 13.88 -8.98 -10.29
N LEU A 99 14.78 -8.45 -11.13
CA LEU A 99 14.43 -7.47 -12.16
C LEU A 99 13.45 -8.07 -13.20
N THR A 100 13.67 -9.32 -13.62
CA THR A 100 12.74 -10.01 -14.52
C THR A 100 11.33 -10.10 -13.90
N ILE A 101 11.22 -10.49 -12.63
CA ILE A 101 9.92 -10.55 -11.92
C ILE A 101 9.28 -9.14 -11.91
N VAL A 102 10.04 -8.10 -11.59
CA VAL A 102 9.57 -6.71 -11.56
C VAL A 102 9.02 -6.27 -12.91
N LEU A 103 9.77 -6.49 -14.00
CA LEU A 103 9.35 -6.09 -15.35
C LEU A 103 8.15 -6.90 -15.85
N MET A 104 8.13 -8.20 -15.59
CA MET A 104 6.98 -9.07 -15.93
C MET A 104 5.73 -8.66 -15.16
N SER A 105 5.87 -8.30 -13.89
CA SER A 105 4.75 -7.82 -13.08
C SER A 105 4.19 -6.50 -13.61
N LEU A 106 5.05 -5.56 -14.03
CA LEU A 106 4.61 -4.32 -14.68
C LEU A 106 3.86 -4.62 -15.99
N MET A 107 4.41 -5.49 -16.82
CA MET A 107 3.78 -5.88 -18.07
C MET A 107 2.39 -6.50 -17.84
N VAL A 108 2.27 -7.44 -16.91
CA VAL A 108 0.98 -8.05 -16.55
C VAL A 108 0.01 -6.99 -16.02
N ALA A 109 0.45 -6.10 -15.12
CA ALA A 109 -0.39 -5.04 -14.57
C ALA A 109 -0.99 -4.16 -15.67
N LEU A 110 -0.15 -3.69 -16.61
CA LEU A 110 -0.58 -2.79 -17.69
C LEU A 110 -1.45 -3.49 -18.72
N LEU A 111 -1.09 -4.72 -19.16
CA LEU A 111 -1.86 -5.47 -20.14
C LEU A 111 -3.25 -5.85 -19.62
N VAL A 112 -3.31 -6.34 -18.37
CA VAL A 112 -4.59 -6.70 -17.74
C VAL A 112 -5.45 -5.44 -17.53
N ALA A 113 -4.86 -4.34 -17.06
CA ALA A 113 -5.59 -3.09 -16.90
C ALA A 113 -6.13 -2.54 -18.22
N ALA A 114 -5.33 -2.58 -19.29
CA ALA A 114 -5.74 -2.17 -20.64
C ALA A 114 -6.88 -3.05 -21.19
N TRP A 115 -6.85 -4.34 -20.89
CA TRP A 115 -7.92 -5.25 -21.27
C TRP A 115 -9.25 -4.94 -20.59
N VAL A 116 -9.21 -4.51 -19.31
CA VAL A 116 -10.42 -4.17 -18.55
C VAL A 116 -10.99 -2.83 -18.98
N SER A 117 -10.20 -1.76 -18.97
CA SER A 117 -10.63 -0.43 -19.41
C SER A 117 -9.45 0.55 -19.58
N THR A 118 -9.64 1.55 -20.45
CA THR A 118 -8.68 2.65 -20.61
C THR A 118 -8.49 3.44 -19.32
N PHE A 119 -9.54 3.59 -18.50
CA PHE A 119 -9.45 4.26 -17.21
C PHE A 119 -8.53 3.50 -16.24
N LEU A 120 -8.75 2.18 -16.11
CA LEU A 120 -7.91 1.35 -15.23
C LEU A 120 -6.47 1.32 -15.72
N PHE A 121 -6.24 1.25 -17.04
CA PHE A 121 -4.90 1.34 -17.62
C PHE A 121 -4.21 2.66 -17.22
N GLY A 122 -4.86 3.80 -17.39
CA GLY A 122 -4.33 5.11 -17.01
C GLY A 122 -4.02 5.18 -15.50
N LEU A 123 -4.91 4.65 -14.67
CA LEU A 123 -4.72 4.58 -13.21
C LEU A 123 -3.49 3.74 -12.82
N ILE A 124 -3.39 2.52 -13.35
CA ILE A 124 -2.26 1.61 -13.08
C ILE A 124 -0.96 2.17 -13.63
N ALA A 125 -0.98 2.78 -14.82
CA ALA A 125 0.20 3.42 -15.40
C ALA A 125 0.69 4.59 -14.52
N LEU A 126 -0.22 5.46 -14.06
CA LEU A 126 0.12 6.56 -13.15
C LEU A 126 0.71 6.06 -11.83
N ILE A 127 0.06 5.06 -11.20
CA ILE A 127 0.57 4.43 -9.99
C ILE A 127 1.95 3.82 -10.21
N SER A 128 2.18 3.17 -11.35
CA SER A 128 3.48 2.58 -11.71
C SER A 128 4.57 3.63 -11.89
N VAL A 129 4.27 4.75 -12.55
CA VAL A 129 5.20 5.88 -12.69
C VAL A 129 5.57 6.47 -11.33
N LEU A 130 4.58 6.68 -10.45
CA LEU A 130 4.85 7.18 -9.09
C LEU A 130 5.65 6.17 -8.26
N GLY A 131 5.39 4.87 -8.39
CA GLY A 131 6.17 3.81 -7.75
C GLY A 131 7.62 3.75 -8.26
N TRP A 132 7.82 3.96 -9.54
CA TRP A 132 9.16 4.11 -10.13
C TRP A 132 9.86 5.36 -9.57
N ALA A 133 9.20 6.52 -9.60
CA ALA A 133 9.74 7.78 -9.09
C ALA A 133 10.03 7.73 -7.58
N TYR A 134 9.28 6.92 -6.83
CA TYR A 134 9.54 6.67 -5.43
C TYR A 134 10.90 5.98 -5.20
N SER A 135 11.24 4.99 -6.03
CA SER A 135 12.39 4.12 -5.82
C SER A 135 13.64 4.50 -6.60
N MET A 136 13.49 5.08 -7.80
CA MET A 136 14.57 5.22 -8.78
C MET A 136 15.10 6.66 -8.89
N PRO A 137 16.43 6.81 -9.12
CA PRO A 137 17.00 8.10 -9.52
C PRO A 137 16.42 8.58 -10.86
N PRO A 138 16.42 9.89 -11.14
CA PRO A 138 16.96 10.98 -10.29
C PRO A 138 16.03 11.42 -9.16
N ILE A 139 14.73 11.05 -9.20
CA ILE A 139 13.71 11.56 -8.28
C ILE A 139 13.87 10.93 -6.90
N ARG A 140 13.70 9.60 -6.80
CA ARG A 140 13.88 8.77 -5.60
C ARG A 140 13.25 9.38 -4.33
N PHE A 141 11.93 9.64 -4.35
CA PHE A 141 11.17 10.30 -3.27
C PHE A 141 11.42 9.72 -1.87
N LYS A 142 11.69 8.41 -1.78
CA LYS A 142 11.96 7.73 -0.50
C LYS A 142 13.19 8.25 0.26
N ARG A 143 14.09 8.98 -0.39
CA ARG A 143 15.25 9.60 0.28
C ARG A 143 14.87 10.75 1.20
N HIS A 144 13.69 11.31 1.04
CA HIS A 144 13.22 12.47 1.79
C HIS A 144 11.91 12.12 2.50
N HIS A 145 11.83 12.33 3.82
CA HIS A 145 10.66 12.01 4.62
C HIS A 145 9.36 12.61 4.07
N PHE A 146 9.41 13.85 3.57
CA PHE A 146 8.25 14.52 2.97
C PHE A 146 7.88 13.89 1.62
N GLY A 147 8.86 13.65 0.76
CA GLY A 147 8.66 13.02 -0.54
C GLY A 147 8.12 11.60 -0.41
N ALA A 148 8.67 10.82 0.53
CA ALA A 148 8.20 9.47 0.82
C ALA A 148 6.74 9.46 1.30
N ALA A 149 6.43 10.29 2.30
CA ALA A 149 5.07 10.37 2.84
C ALA A 149 4.07 10.85 1.79
N LEU A 150 4.42 11.90 1.00
CA LEU A 150 3.58 12.41 -0.07
C LEU A 150 3.29 11.35 -1.14
N ALA A 151 4.32 10.68 -1.65
CA ALA A 151 4.15 9.67 -2.69
C ALA A 151 3.28 8.49 -2.21
N ILE A 152 3.50 8.01 -0.98
CA ILE A 152 2.69 6.93 -0.39
C ILE A 152 1.25 7.39 -0.21
N THR A 153 1.03 8.62 0.29
CA THR A 153 -0.31 9.18 0.50
C THR A 153 -1.07 9.37 -0.81
N VAL A 154 -0.41 9.91 -1.84
CA VAL A 154 -1.03 10.06 -3.17
C VAL A 154 -1.41 8.71 -3.74
N VAL A 155 -0.53 7.73 -3.72
CA VAL A 155 -0.82 6.42 -4.29
C VAL A 155 -1.88 5.69 -3.46
N ARG A 156 -1.65 5.47 -2.17
CA ARG A 156 -2.55 4.68 -1.32
C ARG A 156 -3.79 5.44 -0.90
N GLY A 157 -3.64 6.68 -0.51
CA GLY A 157 -4.75 7.51 0.00
C GLY A 157 -5.68 7.96 -1.13
N LEU A 158 -5.14 8.49 -2.22
CA LEU A 158 -5.95 9.08 -3.29
C LEU A 158 -6.18 8.12 -4.45
N LEU A 159 -5.11 7.70 -5.14
CA LEU A 159 -5.25 6.95 -6.40
C LEU A 159 -5.89 5.58 -6.21
N VAL A 160 -5.51 4.83 -5.18
CA VAL A 160 -6.13 3.53 -4.92
C VAL A 160 -7.58 3.71 -4.49
N ASN A 161 -7.87 4.56 -3.50
CA ASN A 161 -9.24 4.68 -3.01
C ASN A 161 -10.18 5.33 -4.03
N LEU A 162 -9.87 6.53 -4.50
CA LEU A 162 -10.75 7.24 -5.43
C LEU A 162 -10.71 6.63 -6.82
N GLY A 163 -9.54 6.17 -7.28
CA GLY A 163 -9.37 5.59 -8.60
C GLY A 163 -10.09 4.26 -8.76
N PHE A 164 -9.92 3.31 -7.84
CA PHE A 164 -10.63 2.02 -7.92
C PHE A 164 -12.13 2.19 -7.62
N TYR A 165 -12.51 3.09 -6.72
CA TYR A 165 -13.91 3.42 -6.51
C TYR A 165 -14.56 3.94 -7.81
N ALA A 166 -13.95 4.94 -8.45
CA ALA A 166 -14.44 5.49 -9.72
C ALA A 166 -14.47 4.45 -10.83
N HIS A 167 -13.42 3.61 -10.93
CA HIS A 167 -13.37 2.52 -11.87
C HIS A 167 -14.55 1.56 -11.71
N TYR A 168 -14.80 1.09 -10.50
CA TYR A 168 -15.90 0.16 -10.26
C TYR A 168 -17.27 0.81 -10.44
N MET A 169 -17.46 2.07 -10.02
CA MET A 169 -18.70 2.81 -10.29
C MET A 169 -18.98 2.88 -11.80
N GLN A 170 -17.97 3.22 -12.57
CA GLN A 170 -18.12 3.32 -14.05
C GLN A 170 -18.40 1.96 -14.68
N GLN A 171 -17.71 0.90 -14.25
CA GLN A 171 -17.89 -0.44 -14.82
C GLN A 171 -19.20 -1.09 -14.44
N LEU A 172 -19.74 -0.82 -13.26
CA LEU A 172 -20.91 -1.50 -12.72
C LEU A 172 -22.19 -0.67 -12.88
N HIS A 173 -22.12 0.63 -12.67
CA HIS A 173 -23.27 1.55 -12.72
C HIS A 173 -23.30 2.44 -13.97
N GLY A 174 -22.21 2.50 -14.75
CA GLY A 174 -22.12 3.35 -15.95
C GLY A 174 -21.96 4.84 -15.67
N HIS A 175 -21.93 5.28 -14.42
CA HIS A 175 -21.76 6.68 -14.00
C HIS A 175 -21.02 6.77 -12.67
N LEU A 176 -20.47 7.94 -12.38
CA LEU A 176 -19.81 8.21 -11.11
C LEU A 176 -20.73 8.97 -10.17
N THR A 177 -21.09 8.35 -9.05
CA THR A 177 -21.67 9.01 -7.88
C THR A 177 -20.75 8.80 -6.69
N LEU A 178 -20.63 9.79 -5.83
CA LEU A 178 -19.77 9.71 -4.65
C LEU A 178 -20.63 9.32 -3.43
N ASP A 179 -20.34 8.15 -2.88
CA ASP A 179 -20.90 7.77 -1.58
C ASP A 179 -20.35 8.71 -0.49
N PRO A 180 -21.18 9.15 0.47
CA PRO A 180 -20.74 10.00 1.58
C PRO A 180 -19.54 9.47 2.37
N ILE A 181 -19.33 8.15 2.42
CA ILE A 181 -18.20 7.54 3.12
C ILE A 181 -16.87 7.72 2.39
N ILE A 182 -16.88 7.90 1.05
CA ILE A 182 -15.61 7.83 0.28
C ILE A 182 -14.65 8.97 0.65
N GLY A 183 -15.16 10.14 0.99
CA GLY A 183 -14.35 11.26 1.47
C GLY A 183 -13.66 10.96 2.80
N PRO A 184 -14.39 10.70 3.88
CA PRO A 184 -13.84 10.30 5.17
C PRO A 184 -12.92 9.07 5.10
N LEU A 185 -13.27 8.05 4.32
CA LEU A 185 -12.43 6.87 4.11
C LEU A 185 -11.10 7.26 3.43
N THR A 186 -11.14 8.08 2.40
CA THR A 186 -9.94 8.58 1.72
C THR A 186 -9.07 9.39 2.66
N GLY A 187 -9.66 10.28 3.47
CA GLY A 187 -8.96 11.03 4.51
C GLY A 187 -8.31 10.12 5.56
N PHE A 188 -9.04 9.11 6.03
CA PHE A 188 -8.51 8.08 6.93
C PHE A 188 -7.28 7.39 6.31
N VAL A 189 -7.41 6.84 5.10
CA VAL A 189 -6.30 6.08 4.47
C VAL A 189 -5.13 6.99 4.15
N ALA A 190 -5.36 8.23 3.74
CA ALA A 190 -4.30 9.20 3.45
C ALA A 190 -3.47 9.51 4.71
N LEU A 191 -4.11 9.90 5.81
CA LEU A 191 -3.44 10.19 7.08
C LEU A 191 -2.78 8.94 7.66
N PHE A 192 -3.48 7.81 7.65
CA PHE A 192 -2.94 6.54 8.13
C PHE A 192 -1.68 6.13 7.35
N SER A 193 -1.65 6.38 6.04
CA SER A 193 -0.49 6.11 5.19
C SER A 193 0.73 6.96 5.55
N ILE A 194 0.54 8.21 6.00
CA ILE A 194 1.62 9.05 6.52
C ILE A 194 2.21 8.44 7.78
N GLY A 195 1.36 8.05 8.74
CA GLY A 195 1.80 7.39 9.97
C GLY A 195 2.60 6.12 9.70
N ILE A 196 2.10 5.25 8.83
CA ILE A 196 2.80 4.03 8.42
C ILE A 196 4.13 4.35 7.73
N ALA A 197 4.19 5.39 6.87
CA ALA A 197 5.42 5.80 6.21
C ALA A 197 6.51 6.18 7.24
N TRP A 198 6.14 6.87 8.31
CA TRP A 198 7.08 7.26 9.36
C TRP A 198 7.45 6.10 10.29
N PHE A 199 6.50 5.25 10.66
CA PHE A 199 6.77 4.09 11.51
C PHE A 199 7.71 3.08 10.86
N LYS A 200 7.59 2.85 9.55
CA LYS A 200 8.47 1.91 8.84
C LYS A 200 9.93 2.35 8.82
N ASP A 201 10.20 3.66 8.94
CA ASP A 201 11.54 4.23 8.93
C ASP A 201 12.24 4.13 10.30
N ILE A 202 11.49 3.90 11.40
CA ILE A 202 12.07 3.80 12.76
C ILE A 202 13.07 2.65 12.88
N PRO A 203 12.76 1.40 12.45
CA PRO A 203 13.74 0.32 12.49
C PRO A 203 14.86 0.47 11.46
N ASP A 204 14.64 1.23 10.38
CA ASP A 204 15.56 1.38 9.25
C ASP A 204 16.64 2.47 9.48
N THR A 205 16.60 3.17 10.61
CA THR A 205 17.42 4.37 10.92
C THR A 205 18.91 4.17 10.68
N LYS A 206 19.47 2.96 10.92
CA LYS A 206 20.92 2.70 10.80
C LYS A 206 21.37 2.76 9.34
N GLY A 207 20.77 1.99 8.47
CA GLY A 207 21.11 1.98 7.06
C GLY A 207 20.72 3.27 6.35
N ASP A 208 19.56 3.87 6.74
CA ASP A 208 19.12 5.15 6.20
C ASP A 208 20.13 6.26 6.50
N ALA A 209 20.70 6.31 7.70
CA ALA A 209 21.74 7.28 8.06
C ALA A 209 23.02 7.05 7.26
N GLU A 210 23.46 5.80 7.12
CA GLU A 210 24.69 5.43 6.39
C GLU A 210 24.59 5.79 4.89
N TYR A 211 23.42 5.63 4.29
CA TYR A 211 23.17 5.97 2.89
C TYR A 211 22.57 7.38 2.68
N HIS A 212 22.66 8.24 3.71
CA HIS A 212 22.19 9.63 3.68
C HIS A 212 20.73 9.81 3.26
N PHE A 213 19.86 8.90 3.71
CA PHE A 213 18.42 9.08 3.59
C PHE A 213 17.92 10.00 4.70
N GLY A 214 17.31 11.11 4.33
CA GLY A 214 16.77 12.08 5.26
C GLY A 214 15.38 11.70 5.76
N THR A 215 15.22 10.48 6.30
CA THR A 215 13.94 10.03 6.89
C THR A 215 13.65 10.78 8.20
N LEU A 216 12.38 10.79 8.63
CA LEU A 216 11.97 11.49 9.85
C LEU A 216 12.72 10.95 11.08
N ALA A 217 12.87 9.64 11.16
CA ALA A 217 13.58 8.97 12.28
C ALA A 217 15.09 9.32 12.32
N VAL A 218 15.73 9.52 11.15
CA VAL A 218 17.13 9.97 11.07
C VAL A 218 17.26 11.43 11.51
N ARG A 219 16.31 12.31 11.10
CA ARG A 219 16.38 13.75 11.37
C ARG A 219 16.01 14.15 12.78
N MET A 220 14.96 13.55 13.33
CA MET A 220 14.36 13.97 14.63
C MET A 220 14.52 12.94 15.74
N GLY A 221 15.09 11.78 15.41
CA GLY A 221 15.22 10.65 16.33
C GLY A 221 13.96 9.76 16.34
N ARG A 222 14.15 8.52 16.83
CA ARG A 222 13.12 7.48 16.86
C ARG A 222 11.90 7.87 17.69
N GLY A 223 12.11 8.45 18.86
CA GLY A 223 11.04 8.87 19.78
C GLY A 223 10.14 9.92 19.15
N SER A 224 10.71 10.98 18.56
CA SER A 224 9.92 12.02 17.90
C SER A 224 9.15 11.47 16.70
N ALA A 225 9.77 10.58 15.91
CA ALA A 225 9.11 9.93 14.79
C ALA A 225 7.93 9.05 15.24
N LEU A 226 8.08 8.33 16.36
CA LEU A 226 7.01 7.54 16.97
C LEU A 226 5.83 8.43 17.40
N VAL A 227 6.10 9.51 18.15
CA VAL A 227 5.06 10.42 18.66
C VAL A 227 4.32 11.09 17.50
N LEU A 228 5.03 11.64 16.53
CA LEU A 228 4.40 12.29 15.37
C LEU A 228 3.58 11.30 14.54
N GLY A 229 4.12 10.10 14.30
CA GLY A 229 3.39 9.03 13.62
C GLY A 229 2.12 8.63 14.38
N ALA A 230 2.19 8.50 15.70
CA ALA A 230 1.04 8.18 16.54
C ALA A 230 -0.03 9.26 16.49
N VAL A 231 0.34 10.54 16.56
CA VAL A 231 -0.58 11.67 16.43
C VAL A 231 -1.31 11.61 15.08
N VAL A 232 -0.57 11.39 13.98
CA VAL A 232 -1.19 11.34 12.65
C VAL A 232 -2.12 10.13 12.51
N VAL A 233 -1.79 8.98 13.10
CA VAL A 233 -2.70 7.81 13.10
C VAL A 233 -3.96 8.10 13.91
N VAL A 234 -3.85 8.76 15.08
CA VAL A 234 -5.05 9.21 15.83
C VAL A 234 -5.91 10.13 14.99
N LEU A 235 -5.31 11.14 14.33
CA LEU A 235 -6.03 12.05 13.42
C LEU A 235 -6.70 11.29 12.26
N ALA A 236 -6.07 10.24 11.74
CA ALA A 236 -6.67 9.39 10.72
C ALA A 236 -7.98 8.74 11.22
N TYR A 237 -7.98 8.14 12.40
CA TYR A 237 -9.20 7.56 12.99
C TYR A 237 -10.26 8.63 13.26
N LEU A 238 -9.87 9.80 13.75
CA LEU A 238 -10.80 10.89 13.98
C LEU A 238 -11.44 11.41 12.68
N ALA A 239 -10.71 11.38 11.57
CA ALA A 239 -11.23 11.80 10.25
C ALA A 239 -12.41 10.95 9.76
N ILE A 240 -12.57 9.72 10.25
CA ILE A 240 -13.71 8.86 9.90
C ILE A 240 -14.72 8.78 11.05
N ILE A 241 -14.29 8.82 12.31
CA ILE A 241 -15.17 8.73 13.47
C ILE A 241 -16.01 10.00 13.64
N ILE A 242 -15.40 11.17 13.53
CA ILE A 242 -16.10 12.45 13.75
C ILE A 242 -17.28 12.64 12.78
N PRO A 243 -17.13 12.48 11.45
CA PRO A 243 -18.25 12.58 10.52
C PRO A 243 -19.42 11.62 10.86
N ALA A 244 -19.11 10.41 11.34
CA ALA A 244 -20.14 9.47 11.77
C ALA A 244 -20.88 9.94 13.04
N LEU A 245 -20.14 10.45 14.05
CA LEU A 245 -20.71 10.92 15.31
C LEU A 245 -21.58 12.16 15.16
N VAL A 246 -21.21 13.07 14.24
CA VAL A 246 -21.99 14.31 13.99
C VAL A 246 -23.13 14.11 12.98
N GLY A 247 -23.39 12.87 12.57
CA GLY A 247 -24.51 12.54 11.68
C GLY A 247 -24.29 12.93 10.21
N LEU A 248 -23.05 13.18 9.78
CA LEU A 248 -22.73 13.45 8.37
C LEU A 248 -22.73 12.18 7.51
N LEU A 249 -22.68 11.00 8.14
CA LEU A 249 -22.73 9.70 7.48
C LEU A 249 -24.04 8.97 7.80
N PRO A 250 -24.70 8.37 6.80
CA PRO A 250 -25.96 7.65 6.99
C PRO A 250 -25.74 6.24 7.55
N TYR A 251 -24.79 6.07 8.49
CA TYR A 251 -24.43 4.78 9.06
C TYR A 251 -24.78 4.69 10.54
N PRO A 252 -25.17 3.51 11.02
CA PRO A 252 -25.52 3.31 12.42
C PRO A 252 -24.31 3.44 13.36
N ALA A 253 -24.57 3.71 14.63
CA ALA A 253 -23.53 3.94 15.64
C ALA A 253 -22.50 2.81 15.77
N TRP A 254 -22.87 1.54 15.52
CA TRP A 254 -21.94 0.42 15.53
C TRP A 254 -20.77 0.56 14.54
N TYR A 255 -21.00 1.28 13.44
CA TYR A 255 -19.95 1.59 12.48
C TYR A 255 -18.84 2.43 13.10
N THR A 256 -19.21 3.44 13.88
CA THR A 256 -18.26 4.26 14.65
C THR A 256 -17.48 3.41 15.65
N LEU A 257 -18.16 2.47 16.33
CA LEU A 257 -17.50 1.55 17.28
C LEU A 257 -16.48 0.64 16.60
N SER A 258 -16.71 0.24 15.35
CA SER A 258 -15.74 -0.58 14.60
C SER A 258 -14.38 0.11 14.38
N PHE A 259 -14.35 1.45 14.29
CA PHE A 259 -13.13 2.24 14.23
C PHE A 259 -12.59 2.63 15.61
N GLY A 260 -13.46 2.81 16.60
CA GLY A 260 -13.08 3.20 17.96
C GLY A 260 -12.25 2.12 18.67
N LEU A 261 -12.60 0.85 18.53
CA LEU A 261 -11.85 -0.25 19.17
C LEU A 261 -10.39 -0.35 18.68
N PRO A 262 -10.09 -0.36 17.37
CA PRO A 262 -8.70 -0.31 16.91
C PRO A 262 -7.94 0.94 17.34
N LEU A 263 -8.61 2.11 17.41
CA LEU A 263 -8.00 3.34 17.90
C LEU A 263 -7.58 3.19 19.38
N ILE A 264 -8.46 2.70 20.24
CA ILE A 264 -8.15 2.49 21.66
C ILE A 264 -7.00 1.48 21.80
N ALA A 265 -7.05 0.37 21.05
CA ALA A 265 -5.97 -0.61 21.04
C ALA A 265 -4.63 0.02 20.61
N PHE A 266 -4.64 0.80 19.54
CA PHE A 266 -3.45 1.49 19.05
C PHE A 266 -2.87 2.45 20.09
N VAL A 267 -3.69 3.32 20.69
CA VAL A 267 -3.25 4.29 21.70
C VAL A 267 -2.68 3.60 22.93
N THR A 268 -3.34 2.53 23.42
CA THR A 268 -2.85 1.76 24.57
C THR A 268 -1.53 1.03 24.28
N MET A 269 -1.33 0.55 23.06
CA MET A 269 -0.06 -0.05 22.65
C MET A 269 1.04 1.00 22.50
N ALA A 270 0.75 2.11 21.83
CA ALA A 270 1.71 3.19 21.62
C ALA A 270 2.21 3.79 22.94
N ALA A 271 1.33 3.94 23.94
CA ALA A 271 1.67 4.43 25.26
C ALA A 271 2.60 3.49 26.07
N ARG A 272 2.75 2.23 25.67
CA ARG A 272 3.61 1.24 26.32
C ARG A 272 4.99 1.09 25.65
N LEU A 273 5.20 1.75 24.49
CA LEU A 273 6.48 1.65 23.80
C LEU A 273 7.49 2.58 24.47
N GLU A 274 8.52 1.98 25.05
CA GLU A 274 9.74 2.66 25.47
C GLU A 274 10.62 2.85 24.22
N VAL A 275 10.96 4.10 23.86
CA VAL A 275 11.74 4.43 22.66
C VAL A 275 13.06 5.12 23.01
#